data_7485c2e8385a4856962b34e4028ceb96
#
_entry.id   7485c2e8385a4856962b34e4028ceb96
#
_cell.length_a   1.000
_cell.length_b   1.000
_cell.length_c   1.000
_cell.angle_alpha   90.00
_cell.angle_beta   90.00
_cell.angle_gamma   90.00
#
_symmetry.space_group_name_H-M   'P 1'
#
loop_
_entity.id
_entity.type
_entity.pdbx_description
1 polymer ?
#
loop_
_entity_poly.entity_id
_entity_poly.type
_entity_poly.pdbx_seq_one_letter_code
_entity_poly.pdbx_strand_id
1 'polypeptide(L)'
;MTNTRVKLPGLDLKNPVMPASGTFGFGDVPAAKKFDLNDLGAMVIKTTTPHATTGNPQPQIAVLDDGVLNSVGLTNPGVDAVISEKLTPLRKQYPDLPIMASVGGDSEDDYVEVAKKLSDSGLVNALEINVSCPNVDRGGMSFGVHPDVVEELTKKIKNVVNVPIYVKLTPNVTDVVTIAKAAERGGADGISMINTLLGMEIDVKTRKPVLGHNMGGLSGEAVRPVAIRMIAQVHQAVDLPIIGMGGISSAEDVVKFMLAGASAVAVGTAHFHDSIASKHIADSLPAELEELGVDDINDLVGQVKLN
;
A
#
# COMPACT_ATOMS: atom_id res chain seq x y z
N MET A 1 9.95 -9.34 26.88
CA MET A 1 9.31 -9.62 25.56
C MET A 1 9.03 -8.29 24.90
N THR A 2 9.61 -8.08 23.77
CA THR A 2 9.48 -6.84 23.00
C THR A 2 8.04 -6.65 22.50
N ASN A 3 7.47 -5.48 22.67
CA ASN A 3 6.15 -5.14 22.14
C ASN A 3 6.24 -4.77 20.66
N THR A 4 5.55 -5.53 19.81
CA THR A 4 5.42 -5.24 18.37
C THR A 4 4.02 -4.76 17.98
N ARG A 5 3.08 -4.64 18.92
CA ARG A 5 1.72 -4.18 18.64
C ARG A 5 1.69 -2.71 18.23
N VAL A 6 0.85 -2.41 17.24
CA VAL A 6 0.63 -1.04 16.76
C VAL A 6 -0.86 -0.78 16.65
N LYS A 7 -1.32 0.39 17.09
CA LYS A 7 -2.71 0.83 16.92
C LYS A 7 -2.78 1.99 15.94
N LEU A 8 -3.54 1.79 14.88
CA LEU A 8 -3.83 2.80 13.87
C LEU A 8 -5.35 2.97 13.75
N PRO A 9 -5.86 4.06 13.20
CA PRO A 9 -7.29 4.22 12.94
C PRO A 9 -7.87 2.99 12.21
N GLY A 10 -8.82 2.31 12.85
CA GLY A 10 -9.46 1.07 12.36
C GLY A 10 -8.62 -0.21 12.41
N LEU A 11 -7.34 -0.15 12.75
CA LEU A 11 -6.41 -1.27 12.69
C LEU A 11 -5.73 -1.50 14.05
N ASP A 12 -6.03 -2.60 14.71
CA ASP A 12 -5.30 -3.10 15.89
C ASP A 12 -4.35 -4.22 15.45
N LEU A 13 -3.09 -3.85 15.18
CA LEU A 13 -2.09 -4.70 14.57
C LEU A 13 -1.28 -5.41 15.64
N LYS A 14 -1.14 -6.74 15.56
CA LYS A 14 -0.27 -7.50 16.47
C LYS A 14 1.23 -7.30 16.20
N ASN A 15 1.57 -6.89 14.96
CA ASN A 15 2.87 -6.43 14.52
C ASN A 15 2.67 -5.44 13.36
N PRO A 16 3.66 -4.58 13.01
CA PRO A 16 3.47 -3.54 12.02
C PRO A 16 3.50 -4.03 10.56
N VAL A 17 3.71 -5.31 10.29
CA VAL A 17 4.02 -5.83 8.95
C VAL A 17 2.77 -6.36 8.25
N MET A 18 2.52 -5.88 7.03
CA MET A 18 1.43 -6.35 6.16
C MET A 18 1.91 -6.50 4.71
N PRO A 19 1.25 -7.30 3.85
CA PRO A 19 1.55 -7.30 2.42
C PRO A 19 1.01 -6.01 1.77
N ALA A 20 1.76 -5.45 0.82
CA ALA A 20 1.29 -4.33 0.03
C ALA A 20 0.18 -4.76 -0.94
N SER A 21 -0.79 -3.87 -1.19
CA SER A 21 -1.86 -4.10 -2.16
C SER A 21 -1.34 -4.65 -3.48
N GLY A 22 -1.94 -5.73 -3.96
CA GLY A 22 -1.63 -6.35 -5.24
C GLY A 22 -0.58 -7.45 -5.20
N THR A 23 0.21 -7.59 -4.14
CA THR A 23 1.25 -8.63 -4.04
C THR A 23 0.76 -9.94 -3.40
N PHE A 24 -0.32 -9.87 -2.65
CA PHE A 24 -0.93 -11.04 -1.97
C PHE A 24 -2.38 -11.32 -2.43
N GLY A 25 -2.81 -10.71 -3.56
CA GLY A 25 -4.16 -10.89 -4.12
C GLY A 25 -5.24 -10.46 -3.11
N PHE A 26 -6.21 -11.33 -2.91
CA PHE A 26 -7.27 -11.17 -1.92
C PHE A 26 -7.07 -12.11 -0.70
N GLY A 27 -5.82 -12.52 -0.41
CA GLY A 27 -5.53 -13.56 0.56
C GLY A 27 -5.73 -14.98 0.00
N ASP A 28 -5.88 -15.12 -1.30
CA ASP A 28 -6.21 -16.36 -2.00
C ASP A 28 -5.07 -16.90 -2.87
N VAL A 29 -3.93 -16.22 -2.92
CA VAL A 29 -2.74 -16.67 -3.64
C VAL A 29 -2.14 -17.94 -3.01
N PRO A 30 -1.39 -18.77 -3.76
CA PRO A 30 -0.78 -19.98 -3.21
C PRO A 30 0.11 -19.74 -1.99
N ALA A 31 0.76 -18.59 -1.91
CA ALA A 31 1.60 -18.18 -0.78
C ALA A 31 0.78 -18.01 0.52
N ALA A 32 -0.44 -17.50 0.43
CA ALA A 32 -1.34 -17.31 1.57
C ALA A 32 -1.75 -18.64 2.26
N LYS A 33 -1.56 -19.78 1.59
CA LYS A 33 -1.84 -21.11 2.13
C LYS A 33 -0.66 -21.74 2.88
N LYS A 34 0.50 -21.07 2.89
CA LYS A 34 1.73 -21.61 3.50
C LYS A 34 1.87 -21.27 4.98
N PHE A 35 1.06 -20.34 5.50
CA PHE A 35 1.08 -19.91 6.89
C PHE A 35 -0.29 -19.36 7.30
N ASP A 36 -0.50 -19.12 8.59
CA ASP A 36 -1.72 -18.49 9.11
C ASP A 36 -1.69 -16.98 8.86
N LEU A 37 -2.64 -16.43 8.08
CA LEU A 37 -2.70 -14.99 7.80
C LEU A 37 -2.85 -14.14 9.08
N ASN A 38 -3.35 -14.71 10.17
CA ASN A 38 -3.31 -14.06 11.47
C ASN A 38 -1.88 -13.77 11.97
N ASP A 39 -0.83 -14.30 11.36
CA ASP A 39 0.55 -13.96 11.69
C ASP A 39 0.98 -12.59 11.15
N LEU A 40 0.25 -12.01 10.24
CA LEU A 40 0.44 -10.66 9.74
C LEU A 40 -0.21 -9.62 10.67
N GLY A 41 0.23 -8.37 10.59
CA GLY A 41 -0.43 -7.26 11.27
C GLY A 41 -1.80 -6.98 10.67
N ALA A 42 -1.90 -6.97 9.35
CA ALA A 42 -3.14 -6.84 8.59
C ALA A 42 -3.03 -7.52 7.23
N MET A 43 -4.15 -7.75 6.57
CA MET A 43 -4.23 -8.14 5.16
C MET A 43 -4.66 -6.94 4.32
N VAL A 44 -3.78 -6.47 3.41
CA VAL A 44 -4.15 -5.46 2.42
C VAL A 44 -4.51 -6.16 1.12
N ILE A 45 -5.78 -6.11 0.75
CA ILE A 45 -6.26 -6.77 -0.46
C ILE A 45 -5.99 -5.96 -1.73
N LYS A 46 -6.03 -6.65 -2.87
CA LYS A 46 -5.85 -6.07 -4.20
C LYS A 46 -6.79 -4.90 -4.44
N THR A 47 -6.28 -3.85 -5.12
CA THR A 47 -7.09 -2.70 -5.54
C THR A 47 -8.30 -3.16 -6.35
N THR A 48 -9.46 -2.68 -5.93
CA THR A 48 -10.78 -3.02 -6.45
C THR A 48 -11.35 -1.83 -7.21
N THR A 49 -11.99 -2.09 -8.34
CA THR A 49 -12.68 -1.11 -9.20
C THR A 49 -14.19 -1.44 -9.26
N PRO A 50 -15.07 -0.53 -9.74
CA PRO A 50 -16.50 -0.82 -9.81
C PRO A 50 -16.83 -2.08 -10.61
N HIS A 51 -16.17 -2.24 -11.77
CA HIS A 51 -16.35 -3.35 -12.70
C HIS A 51 -15.09 -4.19 -12.82
N ALA A 52 -15.25 -5.41 -13.36
CA ALA A 52 -14.12 -6.28 -13.64
C ALA A 52 -13.16 -5.65 -14.67
N THR A 53 -11.86 -5.76 -14.39
CA THR A 53 -10.78 -5.23 -15.23
C THR A 53 -9.80 -6.34 -15.57
N THR A 54 -9.50 -6.52 -16.87
CA THR A 54 -8.55 -7.54 -17.35
C THR A 54 -7.09 -7.09 -17.28
N GLY A 55 -6.87 -5.78 -17.08
CA GLY A 55 -5.55 -5.17 -17.00
C GLY A 55 -4.93 -4.83 -18.34
N ASN A 56 -3.65 -4.45 -18.29
CA ASN A 56 -2.87 -4.01 -19.45
C ASN A 56 -2.39 -5.19 -20.32
N PRO A 57 -1.93 -4.93 -21.58
CA PRO A 57 -1.28 -5.94 -22.43
C PRO A 57 -0.04 -6.58 -21.75
N GLN A 58 0.20 -7.85 -22.08
CA GLN A 58 1.37 -8.58 -21.65
C GLN A 58 2.63 -8.15 -22.46
N PRO A 59 3.84 -8.24 -21.86
CA PRO A 59 4.16 -8.57 -20.46
C PRO A 59 3.76 -7.45 -19.48
N GLN A 60 3.18 -7.81 -18.34
CA GLN A 60 2.76 -6.85 -17.29
C GLN A 60 3.81 -6.67 -16.20
N ILE A 61 4.78 -7.58 -16.11
CA ILE A 61 5.81 -7.60 -15.07
C ILE A 61 7.15 -7.93 -15.73
N ALA A 62 8.19 -7.21 -15.35
CA ALA A 62 9.59 -7.50 -15.67
C ALA A 62 10.42 -7.46 -14.39
N VAL A 63 11.11 -8.56 -14.09
CA VAL A 63 12.07 -8.63 -12.97
C VAL A 63 13.40 -8.08 -13.48
N LEU A 64 13.95 -7.11 -12.76
CA LEU A 64 15.23 -6.47 -12.99
C LEU A 64 16.23 -6.92 -11.92
N ASP A 65 17.49 -6.58 -12.07
CA ASP A 65 18.54 -6.96 -11.10
C ASP A 65 18.26 -6.41 -9.69
N ASP A 66 17.79 -5.14 -9.61
CA ASP A 66 17.58 -4.44 -8.34
C ASP A 66 16.11 -4.11 -8.04
N GLY A 67 15.16 -4.77 -8.72
CA GLY A 67 13.74 -4.51 -8.50
C GLY A 67 12.79 -5.16 -9.49
N VAL A 68 11.57 -4.66 -9.50
CA VAL A 68 10.51 -5.13 -10.39
C VAL A 68 9.85 -3.93 -11.06
N LEU A 69 9.71 -4.01 -12.37
CA LEU A 69 8.91 -3.07 -13.15
C LEU A 69 7.56 -3.71 -13.46
N ASN A 70 6.45 -3.02 -13.15
CA ASN A 70 5.12 -3.57 -13.39
C ASN A 70 4.16 -2.56 -14.01
N SER A 71 3.27 -3.07 -14.85
CA SER A 71 2.11 -2.36 -15.39
C SER A 71 0.94 -3.33 -15.51
N VAL A 72 0.39 -3.74 -14.36
CA VAL A 72 -0.68 -4.76 -14.29
C VAL A 72 -2.03 -4.21 -14.78
N GLY A 73 -2.33 -2.93 -14.52
CA GLY A 73 -3.57 -2.30 -14.97
C GLY A 73 -4.79 -2.72 -14.15
N LEU A 74 -4.66 -2.78 -12.83
CA LEU A 74 -5.74 -3.00 -11.85
C LEU A 74 -6.60 -4.26 -12.07
N THR A 75 -6.07 -5.33 -12.65
CA THR A 75 -6.80 -6.59 -12.83
C THR A 75 -7.52 -7.01 -11.56
N ASN A 76 -8.86 -7.06 -11.59
CA ASN A 76 -9.71 -7.47 -10.46
C ASN A 76 -11.12 -7.83 -10.99
N PRO A 77 -11.94 -8.58 -10.21
CA PRO A 77 -13.26 -9.03 -10.67
C PRO A 77 -14.40 -8.01 -10.48
N GLY A 78 -14.12 -6.79 -10.00
CA GLY A 78 -15.13 -5.79 -9.67
C GLY A 78 -15.62 -5.90 -8.21
N VAL A 79 -16.13 -4.80 -7.67
CA VAL A 79 -16.39 -4.66 -6.22
C VAL A 79 -17.42 -5.67 -5.71
N ASP A 80 -18.48 -5.96 -6.47
CA ASP A 80 -19.54 -6.88 -6.02
C ASP A 80 -19.01 -8.32 -5.90
N ALA A 81 -18.21 -8.76 -6.88
CA ALA A 81 -17.53 -10.06 -6.82
C ALA A 81 -16.44 -10.10 -5.75
N VAL A 82 -15.70 -8.99 -5.53
CA VAL A 82 -14.73 -8.92 -4.42
C VAL A 82 -15.42 -9.10 -3.08
N ILE A 83 -16.55 -8.46 -2.83
CA ILE A 83 -17.30 -8.59 -1.57
C ILE A 83 -17.81 -10.04 -1.41
N SER A 84 -18.52 -10.58 -2.41
CA SER A 84 -19.18 -11.88 -2.29
C SER A 84 -18.23 -13.06 -2.35
N GLU A 85 -17.24 -13.04 -3.26
CA GLU A 85 -16.41 -14.21 -3.58
C GLU A 85 -15.02 -14.18 -2.91
N LYS A 86 -14.55 -13.01 -2.47
CA LYS A 86 -13.22 -12.84 -1.88
C LYS A 86 -13.27 -12.45 -0.40
N LEU A 87 -13.91 -11.33 -0.07
CA LEU A 87 -13.94 -10.83 1.31
C LEU A 87 -14.81 -11.68 2.23
N THR A 88 -15.97 -12.13 1.78
CA THR A 88 -16.86 -12.97 2.61
C THR A 88 -16.19 -14.27 3.03
N PRO A 89 -15.55 -15.07 2.15
CA PRO A 89 -14.80 -16.24 2.58
C PRO A 89 -13.59 -15.91 3.45
N LEU A 90 -12.83 -14.84 3.11
CA LEU A 90 -11.66 -14.43 3.88
C LEU A 90 -12.05 -14.06 5.32
N ARG A 91 -13.08 -13.23 5.50
CA ARG A 91 -13.56 -12.82 6.82
C ARG A 91 -14.12 -14.00 7.62
N LYS A 92 -14.79 -14.95 6.97
CA LYS A 92 -15.28 -16.18 7.62
C LYS A 92 -14.13 -17.04 8.12
N GLN A 93 -13.03 -17.13 7.37
CA GLN A 93 -11.86 -17.93 7.74
C GLN A 93 -11.02 -17.23 8.81
N TYR A 94 -10.93 -15.89 8.77
CA TYR A 94 -10.10 -15.06 9.65
C TYR A 94 -10.96 -13.94 10.26
N PRO A 95 -11.81 -14.24 11.25
CA PRO A 95 -12.77 -13.27 11.79
C PRO A 95 -12.11 -12.05 12.45
N ASP A 96 -10.94 -12.21 13.05
CA ASP A 96 -10.24 -11.17 13.83
C ASP A 96 -9.09 -10.50 13.06
N LEU A 97 -8.74 -10.98 11.85
CA LEU A 97 -7.67 -10.41 11.04
C LEU A 97 -8.06 -8.99 10.57
N PRO A 98 -7.26 -7.95 10.88
CA PRO A 98 -7.50 -6.64 10.29
C PRO A 98 -7.38 -6.70 8.76
N ILE A 99 -8.40 -6.23 8.04
CA ILE A 99 -8.44 -6.20 6.58
C ILE A 99 -8.54 -4.74 6.12
N MET A 100 -7.59 -4.32 5.28
CA MET A 100 -7.63 -3.07 4.56
C MET A 100 -7.93 -3.34 3.09
N ALA A 101 -8.97 -2.72 2.55
CA ALA A 101 -9.31 -2.87 1.13
C ALA A 101 -8.79 -1.69 0.31
N SER A 102 -8.02 -2.00 -0.74
CA SER A 102 -7.52 -0.97 -1.65
C SER A 102 -8.57 -0.63 -2.70
N VAL A 103 -8.83 0.66 -2.89
CA VAL A 103 -9.84 1.26 -3.76
C VAL A 103 -9.18 1.97 -4.93
N GLY A 104 -9.69 1.77 -6.12
CA GLY A 104 -9.28 2.47 -7.33
C GLY A 104 -10.46 2.69 -8.27
N GLY A 105 -10.28 3.58 -9.25
CA GLY A 105 -11.27 3.91 -10.25
C GLY A 105 -10.68 4.82 -11.31
N ASP A 106 -11.41 5.06 -12.37
CA ASP A 106 -11.05 5.94 -13.48
C ASP A 106 -11.70 7.34 -13.34
N SER A 107 -12.73 7.45 -12.50
CA SER A 107 -13.44 8.69 -12.15
C SER A 107 -13.61 8.83 -10.63
N GLU A 108 -13.92 10.03 -10.15
CA GLU A 108 -14.20 10.26 -8.74
C GLU A 108 -15.42 9.46 -8.26
N ASP A 109 -16.44 9.32 -9.11
CA ASP A 109 -17.66 8.56 -8.82
C ASP A 109 -17.35 7.07 -8.64
N ASP A 110 -16.42 6.50 -9.41
CA ASP A 110 -15.94 5.13 -9.25
C ASP A 110 -15.33 4.90 -7.86
N TYR A 111 -14.47 5.84 -7.42
CA TYR A 111 -13.87 5.76 -6.09
C TYR A 111 -14.92 5.81 -4.98
N VAL A 112 -15.89 6.72 -5.10
CA VAL A 112 -16.97 6.88 -4.13
C VAL A 112 -17.85 5.63 -4.08
N GLU A 113 -18.23 5.07 -5.24
CA GLU A 113 -19.03 3.84 -5.34
C GLU A 113 -18.31 2.66 -4.66
N VAL A 114 -17.06 2.40 -5.05
CA VAL A 114 -16.28 1.27 -4.52
C VAL A 114 -16.05 1.42 -3.03
N ALA A 115 -15.62 2.60 -2.59
CA ALA A 115 -15.35 2.88 -1.17
C ALA A 115 -16.61 2.67 -0.33
N LYS A 116 -17.76 3.19 -0.79
CA LYS A 116 -19.04 3.01 -0.11
C LYS A 116 -19.44 1.54 -0.02
N LYS A 117 -19.43 0.79 -1.12
CA LYS A 117 -19.80 -0.63 -1.14
C LYS A 117 -18.91 -1.47 -0.20
N LEU A 118 -17.59 -1.25 -0.23
CA LEU A 118 -16.65 -1.94 0.66
C LEU A 118 -16.89 -1.60 2.13
N SER A 119 -17.11 -0.32 2.45
CA SER A 119 -17.41 0.13 3.81
C SER A 119 -18.73 -0.45 4.32
N ASP A 120 -19.80 -0.39 3.51
CA ASP A 120 -21.13 -0.89 3.87
C ASP A 120 -21.17 -2.42 4.02
N SER A 121 -20.24 -3.15 3.42
CA SER A 121 -20.14 -4.61 3.54
C SER A 121 -19.89 -5.09 4.98
N GLY A 122 -19.29 -4.24 5.83
CA GLY A 122 -18.88 -4.61 7.20
C GLY A 122 -17.73 -5.65 7.27
N LEU A 123 -17.10 -5.96 6.13
CA LEU A 123 -16.06 -7.00 6.02
C LEU A 123 -14.63 -6.45 6.13
N VAL A 124 -14.47 -5.12 6.06
CA VAL A 124 -13.16 -4.44 6.10
C VAL A 124 -13.03 -3.53 7.31
N ASN A 125 -11.81 -3.30 7.77
CA ASN A 125 -11.50 -2.47 8.92
C ASN A 125 -11.07 -1.05 8.51
N ALA A 126 -10.50 -0.91 7.31
CA ALA A 126 -10.05 0.36 6.74
C ALA A 126 -10.03 0.28 5.21
N LEU A 127 -9.94 1.44 4.55
CA LEU A 127 -9.77 1.55 3.10
C LEU A 127 -8.43 2.22 2.78
N GLU A 128 -7.74 1.71 1.74
CA GLU A 128 -6.58 2.36 1.11
C GLU A 128 -7.05 2.99 -0.20
N ILE A 129 -7.02 4.31 -0.31
CA ILE A 129 -7.44 5.04 -1.50
C ILE A 129 -6.23 5.22 -2.43
N ASN A 130 -6.18 4.43 -3.50
CA ASN A 130 -5.06 4.42 -4.43
C ASN A 130 -5.18 5.54 -5.48
N VAL A 131 -4.70 6.74 -5.14
CA VAL A 131 -4.77 7.91 -6.04
C VAL A 131 -3.74 7.90 -7.18
N SER A 132 -3.01 6.81 -7.38
CA SER A 132 -2.05 6.69 -8.49
C SER A 132 -2.67 6.26 -9.83
N CYS A 133 -3.98 6.00 -9.88
CA CYS A 133 -4.70 5.68 -11.11
C CYS A 133 -4.85 6.93 -12.00
N PRO A 134 -4.91 6.78 -13.33
CA PRO A 134 -5.20 7.89 -14.23
C PRO A 134 -6.64 8.36 -14.05
N ASN A 135 -6.85 9.69 -14.07
CA ASN A 135 -8.16 10.32 -14.06
C ASN A 135 -8.63 10.54 -15.50
N VAL A 136 -9.62 9.79 -15.96
CA VAL A 136 -10.15 9.88 -17.33
C VAL A 136 -10.80 11.23 -17.58
N ASP A 137 -11.52 11.78 -16.60
CA ASP A 137 -12.22 13.07 -16.70
C ASP A 137 -11.24 14.25 -16.85
N ARG A 138 -9.98 14.09 -16.41
CA ARG A 138 -8.91 15.08 -16.51
C ARG A 138 -7.81 14.69 -17.51
N GLY A 139 -8.15 13.96 -18.57
CA GLY A 139 -7.25 13.64 -19.68
C GLY A 139 -6.19 12.60 -19.35
N GLY A 140 -6.45 11.68 -18.42
CA GLY A 140 -5.57 10.56 -18.07
C GLY A 140 -4.44 10.92 -17.09
N MET A 141 -4.44 12.11 -16.49
CA MET A 141 -3.50 12.45 -15.42
C MET A 141 -3.83 11.68 -14.14
N SER A 142 -2.82 11.27 -13.38
CA SER A 142 -3.03 10.61 -12.08
C SER A 142 -3.73 11.54 -11.09
N PHE A 143 -4.73 11.02 -10.36
CA PHE A 143 -5.40 11.76 -9.28
C PHE A 143 -4.41 12.31 -8.25
N GLY A 144 -3.37 11.55 -7.92
CA GLY A 144 -2.43 11.84 -6.85
C GLY A 144 -1.37 12.90 -7.15
N VAL A 145 -1.38 13.54 -8.32
CA VAL A 145 -0.38 14.59 -8.66
C VAL A 145 -0.89 16.01 -8.45
N HIS A 146 -2.20 16.17 -8.18
CA HIS A 146 -2.84 17.46 -7.96
C HIS A 146 -3.43 17.54 -6.55
N PRO A 147 -2.95 18.48 -5.70
CA PRO A 147 -3.42 18.59 -4.30
C PRO A 147 -4.91 18.84 -4.16
N ASP A 148 -5.49 19.69 -5.03
CA ASP A 148 -6.92 20.01 -5.05
C ASP A 148 -7.78 18.79 -5.33
N VAL A 149 -7.35 17.94 -6.26
CA VAL A 149 -8.03 16.67 -6.60
C VAL A 149 -7.98 15.69 -5.45
N VAL A 150 -6.80 15.53 -4.82
CA VAL A 150 -6.63 14.64 -3.66
C VAL A 150 -7.50 15.08 -2.50
N GLU A 151 -7.53 16.38 -2.19
CA GLU A 151 -8.37 16.93 -1.12
C GLU A 151 -9.86 16.70 -1.40
N GLU A 152 -10.33 17.01 -2.61
CA GLU A 152 -11.74 16.86 -2.99
C GLU A 152 -12.19 15.42 -2.98
N LEU A 153 -11.42 14.51 -3.61
CA LEU A 153 -11.71 13.08 -3.64
C LEU A 153 -11.74 12.49 -2.21
N THR A 154 -10.76 12.86 -1.37
CA THR A 154 -10.71 12.40 0.02
C THR A 154 -11.95 12.83 0.79
N LYS A 155 -12.40 14.09 0.66
CA LYS A 155 -13.65 14.61 1.27
C LYS A 155 -14.88 13.85 0.79
N LYS A 156 -15.00 13.59 -0.53
CA LYS A 156 -16.14 12.87 -1.10
C LYS A 156 -16.25 11.47 -0.53
N ILE A 157 -15.12 10.75 -0.47
CA ILE A 157 -15.07 9.39 0.09
C ILE A 157 -15.38 9.43 1.59
N LYS A 158 -14.75 10.32 2.35
CA LYS A 158 -14.95 10.43 3.80
C LYS A 158 -16.42 10.64 4.19
N ASN A 159 -17.18 11.36 3.38
CA ASN A 159 -18.60 11.62 3.61
C ASN A 159 -19.52 10.40 3.42
N VAL A 160 -19.06 9.33 2.78
CA VAL A 160 -19.91 8.16 2.42
C VAL A 160 -19.46 6.85 3.07
N VAL A 161 -18.35 6.85 3.80
CA VAL A 161 -17.80 5.64 4.44
C VAL A 161 -17.85 5.73 5.96
N ASN A 162 -17.94 4.57 6.62
CA ASN A 162 -18.00 4.44 8.08
C ASN A 162 -16.71 3.86 8.67
N VAL A 163 -15.70 3.57 7.83
CA VAL A 163 -14.40 3.05 8.22
C VAL A 163 -13.31 4.07 7.93
N PRO A 164 -12.17 4.04 8.64
CA PRO A 164 -11.04 4.91 8.35
C PRO A 164 -10.50 4.76 6.93
N ILE A 165 -9.99 5.87 6.38
CA ILE A 165 -9.39 5.93 5.05
C ILE A 165 -7.92 6.34 5.11
N TYR A 166 -7.08 5.62 4.37
CA TYR A 166 -5.66 5.88 4.16
C TYR A 166 -5.44 6.27 2.71
N VAL A 167 -4.92 7.46 2.45
CA VAL A 167 -4.64 7.89 1.07
C VAL A 167 -3.26 7.40 0.66
N LYS A 168 -3.18 6.60 -0.42
CA LYS A 168 -1.93 6.06 -0.94
C LYS A 168 -1.28 7.00 -1.94
N LEU A 169 -0.18 7.64 -1.49
CA LEU A 169 0.52 8.68 -2.23
C LEU A 169 1.45 8.10 -3.30
N THR A 170 1.46 8.76 -4.46
CA THR A 170 2.43 8.52 -5.52
C THR A 170 3.74 9.24 -5.24
N PRO A 171 4.91 8.64 -5.53
CA PRO A 171 6.20 9.33 -5.47
C PRO A 171 6.48 10.21 -6.69
N ASN A 172 5.64 10.14 -7.73
CA ASN A 172 5.87 10.80 -9.03
C ASN A 172 5.41 12.26 -9.00
N VAL A 173 5.83 12.99 -7.99
CA VAL A 173 5.52 14.40 -7.75
C VAL A 173 6.79 15.15 -7.33
N THR A 174 6.81 16.45 -7.55
CA THR A 174 7.94 17.30 -7.13
C THR A 174 7.96 17.46 -5.61
N ASP A 175 6.79 17.62 -4.99
CA ASP A 175 6.62 17.81 -3.54
C ASP A 175 5.49 16.92 -3.01
N VAL A 176 5.89 15.83 -2.34
CA VAL A 176 4.97 14.87 -1.72
C VAL A 176 4.27 15.45 -0.49
N VAL A 177 4.91 16.42 0.20
CA VAL A 177 4.34 17.06 1.40
C VAL A 177 3.08 17.85 1.06
N THR A 178 3.07 18.56 -0.05
CA THR A 178 1.88 19.28 -0.52
C THR A 178 0.71 18.33 -0.77
N ILE A 179 0.97 17.14 -1.31
CA ILE A 179 -0.08 16.12 -1.53
C ILE A 179 -0.56 15.52 -0.19
N ALA A 180 0.36 15.23 0.72
CA ALA A 180 0.03 14.71 2.05
C ALA A 180 -0.88 15.67 2.84
N LYS A 181 -0.54 16.96 2.85
CA LYS A 181 -1.38 18.01 3.46
C LYS A 181 -2.76 18.13 2.81
N ALA A 182 -2.87 17.89 1.52
CA ALA A 182 -4.17 17.87 0.84
C ALA A 182 -5.01 16.67 1.29
N ALA A 183 -4.43 15.49 1.42
CA ALA A 183 -5.12 14.32 1.98
C ALA A 183 -5.60 14.58 3.42
N GLU A 184 -4.76 15.19 4.27
CA GLU A 184 -5.10 15.57 5.64
C GLU A 184 -6.27 16.56 5.67
N ARG A 185 -6.23 17.65 4.90
CA ARG A 185 -7.35 18.59 4.78
C ARG A 185 -8.63 17.96 4.22
N GLY A 186 -8.47 16.91 3.40
CA GLY A 186 -9.56 16.09 2.89
C GLY A 186 -10.22 15.21 3.97
N GLY A 187 -9.60 15.06 5.15
CA GLY A 187 -10.10 14.26 6.25
C GLY A 187 -9.63 12.81 6.22
N ALA A 188 -8.48 12.52 5.60
CA ALA A 188 -7.85 11.20 5.71
C ALA A 188 -7.56 10.86 7.18
N ASP A 189 -7.66 9.58 7.53
CA ASP A 189 -7.32 9.07 8.87
C ASP A 189 -5.86 8.57 8.93
N GLY A 190 -5.21 8.44 7.78
CA GLY A 190 -3.82 8.06 7.65
C GLY A 190 -3.33 8.17 6.20
N ILE A 191 -2.06 7.91 6.02
CA ILE A 191 -1.38 7.92 4.72
C ILE A 191 -0.73 6.56 4.51
N SER A 192 -0.79 6.01 3.29
CA SER A 192 0.14 4.96 2.87
C SER A 192 1.06 5.49 1.77
N MET A 193 2.34 5.16 1.82
CA MET A 193 3.35 5.66 0.88
C MET A 193 4.66 4.86 0.96
N ILE A 194 5.33 4.70 -0.19
CA ILE A 194 5.06 5.29 -1.49
C ILE A 194 4.46 4.23 -2.45
N ASN A 195 3.68 4.67 -3.45
CA ASN A 195 3.42 3.84 -4.61
C ASN A 195 4.71 3.72 -5.45
N THR A 196 4.67 3.08 -6.61
CA THR A 196 5.84 2.80 -7.45
C THR A 196 6.33 4.03 -8.22
N LEU A 197 7.64 4.12 -8.44
CA LEU A 197 8.25 5.14 -9.30
C LEU A 197 8.02 4.81 -10.77
N LEU A 198 7.65 5.78 -11.58
CA LEU A 198 7.50 5.58 -13.02
C LEU A 198 8.85 5.30 -13.66
N GLY A 199 8.93 4.22 -14.43
CA GLY A 199 10.13 3.80 -15.11
C GLY A 199 9.86 3.11 -16.46
N MET A 200 10.93 2.83 -17.21
CA MET A 200 10.92 2.08 -18.45
C MET A 200 12.19 1.25 -18.52
N GLU A 201 12.09 0.01 -19.01
CA GLU A 201 13.24 -0.83 -19.38
C GLU A 201 13.14 -1.21 -20.86
N ILE A 202 14.28 -1.31 -21.54
CA ILE A 202 14.37 -1.54 -22.99
C ILE A 202 15.18 -2.80 -23.27
N ASP A 203 14.60 -3.72 -24.03
CA ASP A 203 15.34 -4.84 -24.63
C ASP A 203 16.17 -4.32 -25.81
N VAL A 204 17.50 -4.35 -25.68
CA VAL A 204 18.43 -3.82 -26.67
C VAL A 204 18.42 -4.59 -27.99
N LYS A 205 18.01 -5.86 -27.99
CA LYS A 205 17.95 -6.69 -29.19
C LYS A 205 16.74 -6.35 -30.04
N THR A 206 15.58 -6.24 -29.40
CA THR A 206 14.31 -5.90 -30.07
C THR A 206 14.10 -4.40 -30.22
N ARG A 207 14.84 -3.57 -29.44
CA ARG A 207 14.70 -2.11 -29.32
C ARG A 207 13.28 -1.70 -28.89
N LYS A 208 12.62 -2.53 -28.07
CA LYS A 208 11.26 -2.30 -27.56
C LYS A 208 11.28 -2.24 -26.05
N PRO A 209 10.31 -1.55 -25.43
CA PRO A 209 10.06 -1.66 -24.01
C PRO A 209 9.78 -3.12 -23.61
N VAL A 210 10.25 -3.54 -22.43
CA VAL A 210 10.03 -4.90 -21.91
C VAL A 210 8.59 -5.13 -21.45
N LEU A 211 7.86 -4.06 -21.13
CA LEU A 211 6.43 -4.14 -20.76
C LEU A 211 5.53 -3.87 -21.97
N GLY A 212 4.39 -4.57 -22.01
CA GLY A 212 3.37 -4.38 -23.06
C GLY A 212 2.73 -2.98 -23.06
N HIS A 213 2.77 -2.25 -21.93
CA HIS A 213 2.29 -0.87 -21.78
C HIS A 213 3.47 0.15 -21.79
N ASN A 214 4.60 -0.18 -22.38
CA ASN A 214 5.80 0.64 -22.52
C ASN A 214 6.45 1.05 -21.18
N MET A 215 5.75 1.75 -20.31
CA MET A 215 6.19 2.23 -18.99
C MET A 215 5.45 1.49 -17.87
N GLY A 216 6.06 1.45 -16.70
CA GLY A 216 5.46 0.84 -15.51
C GLY A 216 6.03 1.39 -14.22
N GLY A 217 5.51 0.92 -13.10
CA GLY A 217 5.99 1.29 -11.79
C GLY A 217 7.19 0.45 -11.38
N LEU A 218 8.30 1.10 -11.08
CA LEU A 218 9.50 0.49 -10.48
C LEU A 218 9.31 0.36 -8.97
N SER A 219 9.60 -0.83 -8.45
CA SER A 219 9.58 -1.18 -7.02
C SER A 219 10.76 -2.09 -6.67
N GLY A 220 11.03 -2.30 -5.40
CA GLY A 220 12.16 -3.10 -4.92
C GLY A 220 13.17 -2.28 -4.13
N GLU A 221 14.31 -2.87 -3.80
CA GLU A 221 15.29 -2.25 -2.90
C GLU A 221 15.87 -0.93 -3.44
N ALA A 222 15.99 -0.80 -4.76
CA ALA A 222 16.46 0.42 -5.41
C ALA A 222 15.64 1.69 -5.05
N VAL A 223 14.34 1.54 -4.72
CA VAL A 223 13.49 2.69 -4.36
C VAL A 223 13.48 2.99 -2.87
N ARG A 224 14.06 2.13 -2.01
CA ARG A 224 14.03 2.26 -0.54
C ARG A 224 14.53 3.62 -0.03
N PRO A 225 15.68 4.16 -0.48
CA PRO A 225 16.14 5.48 -0.02
C PRO A 225 15.17 6.62 -0.38
N VAL A 226 14.48 6.51 -1.51
CA VAL A 226 13.47 7.48 -1.94
C VAL A 226 12.25 7.41 -1.02
N ALA A 227 11.77 6.20 -0.70
CA ALA A 227 10.64 5.99 0.20
C ALA A 227 10.93 6.53 1.60
N ILE A 228 12.08 6.17 2.19
CA ILE A 228 12.51 6.64 3.52
C ILE A 228 12.56 8.17 3.58
N ARG A 229 13.19 8.83 2.59
CA ARG A 229 13.25 10.30 2.52
C ARG A 229 11.85 10.91 2.48
N MET A 230 10.96 10.41 1.62
CA MET A 230 9.62 10.95 1.47
C MET A 230 8.78 10.77 2.74
N ILE A 231 8.88 9.61 3.40
CA ILE A 231 8.22 9.34 4.68
C ILE A 231 8.69 10.33 5.74
N ALA A 232 10.00 10.54 5.88
CA ALA A 232 10.53 11.50 6.85
C ALA A 232 10.04 12.93 6.60
N GLN A 233 9.93 13.36 5.35
CA GLN A 233 9.40 14.68 5.00
C GLN A 233 7.90 14.80 5.31
N VAL A 234 7.10 13.78 5.03
CA VAL A 234 5.66 13.79 5.30
C VAL A 234 5.38 13.71 6.79
N HIS A 235 6.09 12.85 7.53
CA HIS A 235 5.96 12.72 8.98
C HIS A 235 6.19 14.05 9.73
N GLN A 236 7.12 14.88 9.25
CA GLN A 236 7.37 16.21 9.82
C GLN A 236 6.30 17.26 9.48
N ALA A 237 5.41 16.97 8.54
CA ALA A 237 4.53 17.96 7.93
C ALA A 237 3.03 17.73 8.19
N VAL A 238 2.63 16.54 8.64
CA VAL A 238 1.24 16.16 8.94
C VAL A 238 1.18 15.32 10.21
N ASP A 239 0.04 15.35 10.90
CA ASP A 239 -0.19 14.57 12.13
C ASP A 239 -0.79 13.18 11.88
N LEU A 240 -0.86 12.75 10.62
CA LEU A 240 -1.45 11.47 10.23
C LEU A 240 -0.45 10.31 10.39
N PRO A 241 -0.90 9.14 10.88
CA PRO A 241 -0.07 7.94 10.87
C PRO A 241 0.25 7.50 9.45
N ILE A 242 1.45 6.95 9.24
CA ILE A 242 1.95 6.55 7.94
C ILE A 242 2.16 5.04 7.88
N ILE A 243 1.60 4.37 6.89
CA ILE A 243 1.97 3.01 6.49
C ILE A 243 3.02 3.13 5.40
N GLY A 244 4.28 2.84 5.77
CA GLY A 244 5.43 2.99 4.87
C GLY A 244 5.63 1.79 3.96
N MET A 245 5.97 2.01 2.68
CA MET A 245 6.31 0.94 1.74
C MET A 245 7.32 1.42 0.69
N GLY A 246 8.09 0.47 0.14
CA GLY A 246 9.07 0.72 -0.92
C GLY A 246 10.43 0.12 -0.62
N GLY A 247 10.66 -1.14 -1.04
CA GLY A 247 11.94 -1.82 -0.93
C GLY A 247 12.24 -2.46 0.42
N ILE A 248 11.23 -2.72 1.25
CA ILE A 248 11.37 -3.44 2.51
C ILE A 248 11.57 -4.92 2.22
N SER A 249 12.68 -5.50 2.72
CA SER A 249 13.05 -6.91 2.54
C SER A 249 13.54 -7.58 3.84
N SER A 250 13.70 -6.84 4.95
CA SER A 250 14.19 -7.36 6.22
C SER A 250 13.52 -6.66 7.43
N ALA A 251 13.72 -7.19 8.64
CA ALA A 251 13.33 -6.55 9.89
C ALA A 251 14.08 -5.22 10.11
N GLU A 252 15.37 -5.16 9.77
CA GLU A 252 16.15 -3.92 9.79
C GLU A 252 15.52 -2.81 8.92
N ASP A 253 14.99 -3.18 7.74
CA ASP A 253 14.29 -2.21 6.90
C ASP A 253 13.00 -1.70 7.56
N VAL A 254 12.25 -2.56 8.27
CA VAL A 254 11.09 -2.11 9.08
C VAL A 254 11.51 -1.05 10.07
N VAL A 255 12.59 -1.28 10.82
CA VAL A 255 13.14 -0.31 11.77
C VAL A 255 13.51 1.01 11.08
N LYS A 256 14.18 0.98 9.91
CA LYS A 256 14.50 2.19 9.14
C LYS A 256 13.27 3.01 8.77
N PHE A 257 12.20 2.33 8.35
CA PHE A 257 10.95 2.99 7.99
C PHE A 257 10.26 3.60 9.22
N MET A 258 10.26 2.89 10.35
CA MET A 258 9.69 3.42 11.59
C MET A 258 10.51 4.63 12.09
N LEU A 259 11.83 4.57 12.09
CA LEU A 259 12.69 5.71 12.42
C LEU A 259 12.40 6.93 11.52
N ALA A 260 12.07 6.71 10.25
CA ALA A 260 11.69 7.79 9.34
C ALA A 260 10.30 8.38 9.64
N GLY A 261 9.47 7.70 10.42
CA GLY A 261 8.13 8.18 10.82
C GLY A 261 6.97 7.30 10.35
N ALA A 262 7.25 6.14 9.75
CA ALA A 262 6.18 5.16 9.51
C ALA A 262 5.71 4.56 10.85
N SER A 263 4.41 4.35 10.99
CA SER A 263 3.82 3.67 12.15
C SER A 263 3.57 2.18 11.90
N ALA A 264 3.49 1.80 10.61
CA ALA A 264 3.41 0.41 10.15
C ALA A 264 4.02 0.32 8.74
N VAL A 265 4.22 -0.89 8.22
CA VAL A 265 4.87 -1.07 6.92
C VAL A 265 4.14 -2.08 6.05
N ALA A 266 4.20 -1.87 4.73
CA ALA A 266 3.68 -2.80 3.74
C ALA A 266 4.80 -3.34 2.83
N VAL A 267 4.90 -4.68 2.75
CA VAL A 267 5.92 -5.40 1.99
C VAL A 267 5.37 -5.74 0.61
N GLY A 268 6.09 -5.36 -0.42
CA GLY A 268 5.69 -5.58 -1.82
C GLY A 268 6.63 -6.55 -2.55
N THR A 269 7.62 -6.01 -3.22
CA THR A 269 8.52 -6.69 -4.17
C THR A 269 9.26 -7.87 -3.57
N ALA A 270 9.55 -7.87 -2.27
CA ALA A 270 10.19 -9.01 -1.61
C ALA A 270 9.45 -10.34 -1.83
N HIS A 271 8.12 -10.31 -2.04
CA HIS A 271 7.33 -11.51 -2.34
C HIS A 271 7.66 -12.17 -3.69
N PHE A 272 8.36 -11.50 -4.59
CA PHE A 272 8.85 -12.12 -5.83
C PHE A 272 10.05 -13.05 -5.59
N HIS A 273 10.82 -12.79 -4.55
CA HIS A 273 11.99 -13.61 -4.17
C HIS A 273 11.63 -14.62 -3.07
N ASP A 274 10.87 -14.19 -2.07
CA ASP A 274 10.34 -15.01 -0.98
C ASP A 274 8.82 -14.84 -0.89
N SER A 275 8.08 -15.81 -1.36
CA SER A 275 6.62 -15.73 -1.48
C SER A 275 5.87 -15.47 -0.16
N ILE A 276 6.53 -15.63 1.00
CA ILE A 276 6.01 -15.35 2.34
C ILE A 276 6.85 -14.31 3.09
N ALA A 277 7.54 -13.44 2.38
CA ALA A 277 8.46 -12.43 2.93
C ALA A 277 7.85 -11.63 4.10
N SER A 278 6.59 -11.19 3.99
CA SER A 278 5.93 -10.48 5.11
C SER A 278 5.90 -11.29 6.41
N LYS A 279 5.69 -12.61 6.31
CA LYS A 279 5.70 -13.51 7.48
C LYS A 279 7.11 -13.61 8.08
N HIS A 280 8.12 -13.86 7.24
CA HIS A 280 9.50 -13.99 7.70
C HIS A 280 10.02 -12.68 8.33
N ILE A 281 9.67 -11.54 7.76
CA ILE A 281 10.00 -10.22 8.32
C ILE A 281 9.32 -10.02 9.68
N ALA A 282 8.02 -10.34 9.79
CA ALA A 282 7.29 -10.22 11.04
C ALA A 282 7.87 -11.14 12.14
N ASP A 283 8.26 -12.36 11.79
CA ASP A 283 8.85 -13.32 12.74
C ASP A 283 10.24 -12.90 13.23
N SER A 284 11.05 -12.26 12.37
CA SER A 284 12.41 -11.81 12.74
C SER A 284 12.43 -10.48 13.50
N LEU A 285 11.33 -9.72 13.46
CA LEU A 285 11.27 -8.38 14.05
C LEU A 285 11.53 -8.34 15.57
N PRO A 286 10.99 -9.26 16.42
CA PRO A 286 11.31 -9.25 17.85
C PRO A 286 12.78 -9.39 18.15
N ALA A 287 13.53 -10.23 17.40
CA ALA A 287 14.97 -10.41 17.59
C ALA A 287 15.76 -9.16 17.19
N GLU A 288 15.38 -8.52 16.10
CA GLU A 288 15.97 -7.24 15.65
C GLU A 288 15.80 -6.14 16.71
N LEU A 289 14.61 -6.02 17.29
CA LEU A 289 14.34 -5.03 18.33
C LEU A 289 15.10 -5.32 19.64
N GLU A 290 15.24 -6.59 20.00
CA GLU A 290 16.04 -7.02 21.16
C GLU A 290 17.52 -6.66 20.98
N GLU A 291 18.09 -6.90 19.79
CA GLU A 291 19.48 -6.51 19.47
C GLU A 291 19.70 -4.99 19.56
N LEU A 292 18.68 -4.20 19.17
CA LEU A 292 18.70 -2.75 19.24
C LEU A 292 18.38 -2.20 20.64
N GLY A 293 18.00 -3.04 21.61
CA GLY A 293 17.60 -2.65 22.96
C GLY A 293 16.28 -1.85 22.99
N VAL A 294 15.34 -2.16 22.06
CA VAL A 294 14.05 -1.50 21.95
C VAL A 294 12.97 -2.39 22.56
N ASP A 295 12.29 -1.93 23.60
CA ASP A 295 11.23 -2.67 24.28
C ASP A 295 9.85 -2.52 23.61
N ASP A 296 9.58 -1.37 22.99
CA ASP A 296 8.35 -1.07 22.26
C ASP A 296 8.66 -0.49 20.88
N ILE A 297 8.17 -1.14 19.84
CA ILE A 297 8.41 -0.70 18.46
C ILE A 297 7.85 0.71 18.17
N ASN A 298 6.82 1.13 18.91
CA ASN A 298 6.23 2.45 18.75
C ASN A 298 7.18 3.58 19.15
N ASP A 299 8.17 3.30 20.03
CA ASP A 299 9.18 4.27 20.44
C ASP A 299 10.16 4.64 19.31
N LEU A 300 10.17 3.87 18.22
CA LEU A 300 11.01 4.16 17.05
C LEU A 300 10.42 5.23 16.11
N VAL A 301 9.10 5.46 16.18
CA VAL A 301 8.42 6.29 15.17
C VAL A 301 8.97 7.71 15.16
N GLY A 302 9.56 8.11 14.02
CA GLY A 302 10.09 9.45 13.82
C GLY A 302 11.39 9.78 14.59
N GLN A 303 12.08 8.77 15.15
CA GLN A 303 13.26 8.98 15.99
C GLN A 303 14.58 9.08 15.21
N VAL A 304 14.52 9.26 13.88
CA VAL A 304 15.74 9.50 13.09
C VAL A 304 16.45 10.77 13.57
N LYS A 305 17.74 10.65 13.84
CA LYS A 305 18.60 11.81 14.24
C LYS A 305 19.19 12.41 12.97
N LEU A 306 18.69 13.56 12.59
CA LEU A 306 19.23 14.34 11.47
C LEU A 306 20.50 15.09 11.90
N ASN A 307 21.45 15.26 10.96
CA ASN A 307 22.71 16.01 11.19
C ASN A 307 22.46 17.51 11.17
#